data_02bc0b94c28290a1074721aa8f4e02e8
#
_entry.id   02bc0b94c28290a1074721aa8f4e02e8
#
_cell.length_a   1.000
_cell.length_b   1.000
_cell.length_c   1.000
_cell.angle_alpha   90.00
_cell.angle_beta   90.00
_cell.angle_gamma   90.00
#
_symmetry.space_group_name_H-M   'P 1'
#
loop_
_entity.id
_entity.type
_entity.pdbx_description
1 polymer ?
#
loop_
_entity_poly.entity_id
_entity_poly.type
_entity_poly.pdbx_seq_one_letter_code
_entity_poly.pdbx_strand_id
1 'polypeptide(L)'
;SSKNGPGNSPSQNYDPADFAHEPAPHTLDQTRFAALGIGARVFGIISGDEVNTPDGPGGPSAISQAEWWATETGTVDAAGSPIAFMIGSDGSGLTDRIVDAIQQLSSETPQDITTRTEDSRDIPEQSPPVDATLMIKAITPVAAYDGMGIEIPESEIARDDIAFYGVTPGVRVEFEITFLNDVVPAASSAQIFLAKIIVV
;
A
#
# COMPACT_ATOMS: atom_id res chain seq x y z
N SER A 1 15.95 6.67 19.84
CA SER A 1 14.88 5.71 19.62
C SER A 1 13.56 6.18 20.22
N SER A 2 12.44 5.65 19.77
CA SER A 2 11.13 5.97 20.31
C SER A 2 10.75 5.00 21.42
N LYS A 3 10.04 5.48 22.46
CA LYS A 3 9.40 4.58 23.42
C LYS A 3 8.37 3.68 22.69
N ASN A 4 8.19 2.46 23.15
CA ASN A 4 7.38 1.42 22.50
C ASN A 4 7.81 1.10 21.05
N GLY A 5 9.02 1.48 20.66
CA GLY A 5 9.54 1.20 19.33
C GLY A 5 9.98 -0.26 19.15
N PRO A 6 10.16 -0.71 17.90
CA PRO A 6 10.62 -2.06 17.62
C PRO A 6 12.01 -2.31 18.23
N GLY A 7 12.19 -3.49 18.81
CA GLY A 7 13.43 -3.89 19.47
C GLY A 7 13.67 -3.31 20.86
N ASN A 8 12.75 -2.48 21.40
CA ASN A 8 12.86 -1.96 22.74
C ASN A 8 12.70 -3.08 23.78
N SER A 9 13.50 -2.97 24.86
CA SER A 9 13.28 -3.79 26.05
C SER A 9 12.01 -3.29 26.81
N PRO A 10 11.39 -4.14 27.66
CA PRO A 10 10.23 -3.73 28.46
C PRO A 10 10.45 -2.46 29.29
N SER A 11 11.68 -2.24 29.75
CA SER A 11 12.03 -1.03 30.54
C SER A 11 12.09 0.26 29.72
N GLN A 12 12.09 0.17 28.39
CA GLN A 12 12.07 1.32 27.48
C GLN A 12 10.66 1.65 26.99
N ASN A 13 9.68 0.81 27.34
CA ASN A 13 8.28 1.04 27.02
C ASN A 13 7.64 2.01 28.02
N TYR A 14 6.51 2.56 27.64
CA TYR A 14 5.68 3.33 28.57
C TYR A 14 5.17 2.45 29.69
N ASP A 15 5.21 2.96 30.94
CA ASP A 15 4.53 2.31 32.03
C ASP A 15 3.01 2.58 31.92
N PRO A 16 2.15 1.57 31.88
CA PRO A 16 0.69 1.77 31.89
C PRO A 16 0.19 2.59 33.08
N ALA A 17 0.91 2.60 34.22
CA ALA A 17 0.57 3.40 35.36
C ALA A 17 0.71 4.91 35.13
N ASP A 18 1.56 5.33 34.20
CA ASP A 18 1.72 6.74 33.82
C ASP A 18 0.47 7.33 33.15
N PHE A 19 -0.46 6.46 32.69
CA PHE A 19 -1.67 6.82 31.93
C PHE A 19 -2.96 6.50 32.71
N ALA A 20 -2.93 6.47 34.03
CA ALA A 20 -4.09 6.10 34.87
C ALA A 20 -5.35 6.97 34.60
N HIS A 21 -5.18 8.18 34.05
CA HIS A 21 -6.25 9.15 33.78
C HIS A 21 -6.33 9.59 32.30
N GLU A 22 -5.46 9.03 31.46
CA GLU A 22 -5.34 9.37 30.03
C GLU A 22 -5.41 8.08 29.21
N PRO A 23 -5.82 8.10 27.93
CA PRO A 23 -5.70 6.93 27.09
C PRO A 23 -4.24 6.50 26.97
N ALA A 24 -3.95 5.26 27.32
CA ALA A 24 -2.59 4.71 27.12
C ALA A 24 -2.21 4.75 25.63
N PRO A 25 -0.93 5.02 25.30
CA PRO A 25 -0.46 4.92 23.93
C PRO A 25 -0.70 3.53 23.36
N HIS A 26 -0.99 3.47 22.08
CA HIS A 26 -1.10 2.18 21.37
C HIS A 26 0.21 1.39 21.46
N THR A 27 0.07 0.08 21.56
CA THR A 27 1.23 -0.81 21.48
C THR A 27 1.82 -0.80 20.06
N LEU A 28 3.06 -1.25 19.93
CA LEU A 28 3.71 -1.41 18.62
C LEU A 28 2.85 -2.25 17.66
N ASP A 29 2.34 -3.39 18.14
CA ASP A 29 1.48 -4.27 17.33
C ASP A 29 0.18 -3.60 16.90
N GLN A 30 -0.50 -2.89 17.80
CA GLN A 30 -1.71 -2.14 17.44
C GLN A 30 -1.44 -1.10 16.37
N THR A 31 -0.34 -0.35 16.49
CA THR A 31 0.05 0.66 15.51
C THR A 31 0.42 0.01 14.17
N ARG A 32 1.18 -1.09 14.21
CA ARG A 32 1.55 -1.86 13.02
C ARG A 32 0.30 -2.38 12.30
N PHE A 33 -0.61 -3.05 12.99
CA PHE A 33 -1.84 -3.56 12.38
C PHE A 33 -2.73 -2.45 11.81
N ALA A 34 -2.81 -1.30 12.48
CA ALA A 34 -3.56 -0.16 11.96
C ALA A 34 -2.93 0.39 10.67
N ALA A 35 -1.60 0.53 10.62
CA ALA A 35 -0.88 0.99 9.43
C ALA A 35 -1.09 0.02 8.25
N LEU A 36 -0.93 -1.28 8.48
CA LEU A 36 -1.16 -2.31 7.46
C LEU A 36 -2.61 -2.35 6.99
N GLY A 37 -3.57 -2.18 7.92
CA GLY A 37 -5.00 -2.20 7.61
C GLY A 37 -5.48 -1.07 6.68
N ILE A 38 -4.75 0.03 6.63
CA ILE A 38 -5.02 1.15 5.70
C ILE A 38 -4.06 1.20 4.51
N GLY A 39 -3.18 0.19 4.35
CA GLY A 39 -2.17 0.16 3.29
C GLY A 39 -1.12 1.27 3.43
N ALA A 40 -0.85 1.77 4.64
CA ALA A 40 0.13 2.82 4.86
C ALA A 40 1.54 2.36 4.49
N ARG A 41 2.28 3.22 3.81
CA ARG A 41 3.71 3.09 3.55
C ARG A 41 4.47 4.02 4.50
N VAL A 42 5.40 3.46 5.25
CA VAL A 42 6.16 4.22 6.26
C VAL A 42 7.63 4.22 5.89
N PHE A 43 8.22 5.37 5.75
CA PHE A 43 9.66 5.54 5.62
C PHE A 43 10.18 6.44 6.74
N GLY A 44 11.47 6.32 7.06
CA GLY A 44 12.09 7.10 8.12
C GLY A 44 13.04 8.16 7.59
N ILE A 45 12.98 9.36 8.18
CA ILE A 45 14.02 10.38 8.03
C ILE A 45 14.55 10.69 9.43
N ILE A 46 15.80 10.35 9.68
CA ILE A 46 16.42 10.43 10.99
C ILE A 46 17.49 11.52 10.97
N SER A 47 17.45 12.41 11.95
CA SER A 47 18.46 13.48 12.10
C SER A 47 19.31 13.24 13.33
N GLY A 48 20.57 13.68 13.28
CA GLY A 48 21.50 13.69 14.39
C GLY A 48 22.79 12.92 14.10
N ASP A 49 23.81 13.22 14.88
CA ASP A 49 25.15 12.65 14.72
C ASP A 49 25.22 11.19 15.27
N GLU A 50 24.25 10.79 16.08
CA GLU A 50 24.22 9.49 16.76
C GLU A 50 23.06 8.59 16.26
N VAL A 51 22.64 8.74 15.01
CA VAL A 51 21.52 7.98 14.43
C VAL A 51 21.73 6.47 14.48
N ASN A 52 22.99 6.01 14.46
CA ASN A 52 23.36 4.59 14.56
C ASN A 52 23.70 4.15 15.98
N THR A 53 23.66 5.07 16.95
CA THR A 53 23.96 4.71 18.34
C THR A 53 22.75 4.02 18.97
N PRO A 54 22.92 2.80 19.52
CA PRO A 54 21.84 2.12 20.22
C PRO A 54 21.40 2.93 21.46
N ASP A 55 20.09 2.84 21.78
CA ASP A 55 19.53 3.44 22.99
C ASP A 55 19.87 2.55 24.21
N GLY A 56 21.08 2.74 24.72
CA GLY A 56 21.67 1.91 25.76
C GLY A 56 22.29 0.60 25.24
N PRO A 57 22.92 -0.20 26.10
CA PRO A 57 23.60 -1.44 25.73
C PRO A 57 22.62 -2.44 25.11
N GLY A 58 22.77 -2.71 23.80
CA GLY A 58 21.96 -3.66 23.05
C GLY A 58 20.56 -3.16 22.64
N GLY A 59 20.27 -1.87 22.81
CA GLY A 59 19.02 -1.29 22.31
C GLY A 59 19.07 -0.99 20.81
N PRO A 60 17.92 -0.79 20.15
CA PRO A 60 17.84 -0.44 18.73
C PRO A 60 18.27 1.00 18.52
N SER A 61 18.95 1.28 17.40
CA SER A 61 19.20 2.65 16.95
C SER A 61 17.95 3.26 16.32
N ALA A 62 17.92 4.59 16.18
CA ALA A 62 16.81 5.26 15.52
C ALA A 62 16.66 4.82 14.05
N ILE A 63 17.77 4.62 13.35
CA ILE A 63 17.74 4.16 11.96
C ILE A 63 17.21 2.71 11.86
N SER A 64 17.64 1.81 12.75
CA SER A 64 17.13 0.43 12.73
C SER A 64 15.62 0.33 13.02
N GLN A 65 15.08 1.22 13.82
CA GLN A 65 13.62 1.32 14.04
C GLN A 65 12.90 1.84 12.79
N ALA A 66 13.48 2.82 12.09
CA ALA A 66 12.94 3.32 10.83
C ALA A 66 12.96 2.25 9.73
N GLU A 67 14.06 1.52 9.59
CA GLU A 67 14.21 0.40 8.66
C GLU A 67 13.21 -0.72 8.95
N TRP A 68 12.97 -1.02 10.22
CA TRP A 68 11.97 -1.99 10.62
C TRP A 68 10.56 -1.57 10.16
N TRP A 69 10.17 -0.30 10.40
CA TRP A 69 8.87 0.21 9.95
C TRP A 69 8.75 0.20 8.43
N ALA A 70 9.79 0.58 7.71
CA ALA A 70 9.82 0.52 6.26
C ALA A 70 9.61 -0.91 5.76
N THR A 71 10.33 -1.89 6.34
CA THR A 71 10.18 -3.31 6.00
C THR A 71 8.78 -3.82 6.28
N GLU A 72 8.24 -3.58 7.49
CA GLU A 72 6.92 -4.07 7.89
C GLU A 72 5.77 -3.50 7.04
N THR A 73 5.92 -2.29 6.52
CA THR A 73 4.92 -1.65 5.66
C THR A 73 5.21 -1.83 4.16
N GLY A 74 6.21 -2.66 3.80
CA GLY A 74 6.58 -2.91 2.42
C GLY A 74 7.15 -1.68 1.71
N THR A 75 7.71 -0.73 2.46
CA THR A 75 8.35 0.49 1.95
C THR A 75 9.82 0.18 1.64
N VAL A 76 10.04 -0.56 0.57
CA VAL A 76 11.36 -1.06 0.16
C VAL A 76 11.66 -0.62 -1.28
N ASP A 77 12.96 -0.53 -1.61
CA ASP A 77 13.41 -0.31 -2.98
C ASP A 77 13.28 -1.59 -3.84
N ALA A 78 13.64 -1.50 -5.11
CA ALA A 78 13.59 -2.62 -6.06
C ALA A 78 14.51 -3.81 -5.66
N ALA A 79 15.49 -3.58 -4.79
CA ALA A 79 16.37 -4.62 -4.25
C ALA A 79 15.82 -5.25 -2.94
N GLY A 80 14.68 -4.75 -2.44
CA GLY A 80 14.07 -5.17 -1.19
C GLY A 80 14.68 -4.51 0.05
N SER A 81 15.49 -3.46 -0.10
CA SER A 81 16.08 -2.73 1.02
C SER A 81 15.11 -1.71 1.58
N PRO A 82 15.00 -1.57 2.92
CA PRO A 82 14.08 -0.61 3.53
C PRO A 82 14.46 0.84 3.20
N ILE A 83 13.46 1.66 2.88
CA ILE A 83 13.65 3.09 2.58
C ILE A 83 13.71 3.86 3.91
N ALA A 84 14.93 4.21 4.31
CA ALA A 84 15.20 5.04 5.48
C ALA A 84 16.41 5.95 5.19
N PHE A 85 16.31 7.21 5.57
CA PHE A 85 17.32 8.22 5.27
C PHE A 85 17.89 8.87 6.51
N MET A 86 19.15 9.22 6.42
CA MET A 86 19.82 10.07 7.42
C MET A 86 20.00 11.48 6.87
N ILE A 87 19.81 12.48 7.73
CA ILE A 87 20.07 13.89 7.45
C ILE A 87 20.98 14.48 8.52
N GLY A 88 21.59 15.63 8.23
CA GLY A 88 22.42 16.33 9.20
C GLY A 88 21.66 16.72 10.47
N SER A 89 22.37 16.85 11.60
CA SER A 89 21.80 17.30 12.88
C SER A 89 21.23 18.71 12.82
N ASP A 90 21.69 19.52 11.86
CA ASP A 90 21.18 20.87 11.57
C ASP A 90 19.95 20.87 10.64
N GLY A 91 19.45 19.69 10.24
CA GLY A 91 18.34 19.52 9.31
C GLY A 91 18.74 19.64 7.84
N SER A 92 20.02 19.78 7.53
CA SER A 92 20.50 19.82 6.15
C SER A 92 20.15 18.51 5.40
N GLY A 93 19.74 18.64 4.14
CA GLY A 93 19.34 17.50 3.31
C GLY A 93 17.88 17.02 3.49
N LEU A 94 17.10 17.60 4.41
CA LEU A 94 15.72 17.15 4.64
C LEU A 94 14.85 17.20 3.37
N THR A 95 14.90 18.31 2.65
CA THR A 95 14.11 18.50 1.42
C THR A 95 14.50 17.47 0.36
N ASP A 96 15.79 17.25 0.15
CA ASP A 96 16.29 16.31 -0.84
C ASP A 96 15.86 14.88 -0.48
N ARG A 97 15.93 14.48 0.81
CA ARG A 97 15.52 13.16 1.27
C ARG A 97 14.02 12.93 1.19
N ILE A 98 13.20 13.96 1.38
CA ILE A 98 11.75 13.85 1.13
C ILE A 98 11.48 13.61 -0.36
N VAL A 99 12.15 14.35 -1.23
CA VAL A 99 12.02 14.17 -2.68
C VAL A 99 12.49 12.77 -3.10
N ASP A 100 13.66 12.33 -2.63
CA ASP A 100 14.19 11.00 -2.89
C ASP A 100 13.20 9.91 -2.43
N ALA A 101 12.65 10.03 -1.21
CA ALA A 101 11.68 9.07 -0.68
C ALA A 101 10.41 8.99 -1.55
N ILE A 102 9.87 10.14 -1.94
CA ILE A 102 8.67 10.19 -2.81
C ILE A 102 8.98 9.57 -4.17
N GLN A 103 10.14 9.86 -4.75
CA GLN A 103 10.56 9.30 -6.02
C GLN A 103 10.73 7.77 -5.93
N GLN A 104 11.40 7.27 -4.90
CA GLN A 104 11.55 5.83 -4.69
C GLN A 104 10.20 5.14 -4.48
N LEU A 105 9.34 5.70 -3.63
CA LEU A 105 8.00 5.16 -3.41
C LEU A 105 7.16 5.12 -4.69
N SER A 106 7.28 6.14 -5.53
CA SER A 106 6.50 6.25 -6.76
C SER A 106 7.07 5.48 -7.94
N SER A 107 8.37 5.14 -7.94
CA SER A 107 9.04 4.52 -9.08
C SER A 107 9.60 3.11 -8.82
N GLU A 108 9.82 2.74 -7.57
CA GLU A 108 10.52 1.50 -7.23
C GLU A 108 9.73 0.59 -6.29
N THR A 109 8.80 1.13 -5.49
CA THR A 109 8.04 0.32 -4.53
C THR A 109 7.02 -0.56 -5.24
N PRO A 110 7.15 -1.90 -5.18
CA PRO A 110 6.16 -2.81 -5.74
C PRO A 110 4.80 -2.65 -5.08
N GLN A 111 3.73 -2.79 -5.85
CA GLN A 111 2.35 -2.67 -5.39
C GLN A 111 1.53 -3.86 -5.88
N ASP A 112 0.55 -4.24 -5.08
CA ASP A 112 -0.46 -5.19 -5.52
C ASP A 112 -1.55 -4.42 -6.27
N ILE A 113 -1.95 -4.92 -7.44
CA ILE A 113 -2.95 -4.28 -8.28
C ILE A 113 -4.14 -5.20 -8.42
N THR A 114 -5.27 -4.74 -7.92
CA THR A 114 -6.56 -5.42 -8.04
C THR A 114 -7.62 -4.51 -8.64
N THR A 115 -8.82 -5.03 -8.82
CA THR A 115 -9.96 -4.26 -9.34
C THR A 115 -11.16 -4.40 -8.42
N ARG A 116 -12.01 -3.37 -8.41
CA ARG A 116 -13.34 -3.43 -7.81
C ARG A 116 -14.36 -2.81 -8.74
N THR A 117 -15.61 -3.21 -8.60
CA THR A 117 -16.72 -2.67 -9.37
C THR A 117 -17.60 -1.79 -8.50
N GLU A 118 -18.15 -0.73 -9.09
CA GLU A 118 -19.16 0.12 -8.47
C GLU A 118 -20.28 0.34 -9.45
N ASP A 119 -21.53 0.19 -8.99
CA ASP A 119 -22.70 0.58 -9.76
C ASP A 119 -22.74 2.09 -9.96
N SER A 120 -23.34 2.55 -11.07
CA SER A 120 -23.38 3.97 -11.37
C SER A 120 -24.82 4.45 -11.60
N ARG A 121 -25.32 4.35 -12.83
CA ARG A 121 -26.69 4.79 -13.15
C ARG A 121 -27.26 4.06 -14.35
N ASP A 122 -28.60 4.08 -14.44
CA ASP A 122 -29.35 3.59 -15.59
C ASP A 122 -29.80 4.73 -16.50
N ILE A 123 -29.85 4.49 -17.81
CA ILE A 123 -30.37 5.46 -18.80
C ILE A 123 -31.32 4.74 -19.76
N PRO A 124 -32.64 5.02 -19.76
CA PRO A 124 -33.35 5.89 -18.79
C PRO A 124 -33.29 5.32 -17.38
N GLU A 125 -33.51 6.17 -16.38
CA GLU A 125 -33.55 5.76 -14.99
C GLU A 125 -34.57 4.64 -14.78
N GLN A 126 -34.16 3.58 -14.10
CA GLN A 126 -34.99 2.40 -13.83
C GLN A 126 -35.58 2.45 -12.41
N SER A 127 -36.76 1.85 -12.24
CA SER A 127 -37.36 1.70 -10.92
C SER A 127 -37.94 0.28 -10.77
N PRO A 128 -37.35 -0.57 -9.92
CA PRO A 128 -36.16 -0.34 -9.11
C PRO A 128 -34.89 -0.16 -9.97
N PRO A 129 -33.85 0.50 -9.44
CA PRO A 129 -32.55 0.61 -10.11
C PRO A 129 -31.95 -0.78 -10.36
N VAL A 130 -31.23 -0.91 -11.45
CA VAL A 130 -30.52 -2.14 -11.81
C VAL A 130 -29.06 -2.03 -11.42
N ASP A 131 -28.57 -2.93 -10.61
CA ASP A 131 -27.14 -3.01 -10.30
C ASP A 131 -26.39 -3.59 -11.51
N ALA A 132 -25.75 -2.71 -12.29
CA ALA A 132 -25.01 -3.09 -13.48
C ALA A 132 -23.73 -3.91 -13.16
N THR A 133 -23.24 -3.90 -11.93
CA THR A 133 -22.09 -4.72 -11.54
C THR A 133 -22.40 -6.21 -11.60
N LEU A 134 -23.65 -6.59 -11.44
CA LEU A 134 -24.10 -8.00 -11.57
C LEU A 134 -23.89 -8.57 -12.97
N MET A 135 -23.75 -7.72 -13.99
CA MET A 135 -23.44 -8.13 -15.37
C MET A 135 -21.96 -8.41 -15.59
N ILE A 136 -21.08 -7.97 -14.69
CA ILE A 136 -19.65 -8.24 -14.70
C ILE A 136 -19.42 -9.56 -13.94
N LYS A 137 -19.12 -10.64 -14.66
CA LYS A 137 -19.01 -11.98 -14.06
C LYS A 137 -17.60 -12.26 -13.53
N ALA A 138 -16.58 -11.70 -14.16
CA ALA A 138 -15.20 -11.81 -13.71
C ALA A 138 -14.38 -10.63 -14.27
N ILE A 139 -13.36 -10.27 -13.52
CA ILE A 139 -12.27 -9.39 -13.97
C ILE A 139 -10.98 -10.11 -13.60
N THR A 140 -10.30 -10.68 -14.59
CA THR A 140 -9.19 -11.61 -14.37
C THR A 140 -7.89 -11.01 -14.89
N PRO A 141 -6.80 -11.01 -14.12
CA PRO A 141 -5.47 -10.64 -14.58
C PRO A 141 -4.99 -11.57 -15.71
N VAL A 142 -4.58 -11.03 -16.86
CA VAL A 142 -4.19 -11.85 -18.03
C VAL A 142 -2.77 -11.64 -18.50
N ALA A 143 -2.26 -10.41 -18.48
CA ALA A 143 -0.91 -10.11 -18.94
C ALA A 143 -0.32 -8.88 -18.25
N ALA A 144 1.01 -8.83 -18.18
CA ALA A 144 1.76 -7.67 -17.75
C ALA A 144 2.86 -7.35 -18.77
N TYR A 145 3.17 -6.08 -18.96
CA TYR A 145 4.15 -5.62 -19.94
C TYR A 145 5.10 -4.60 -19.31
N ASP A 146 6.36 -4.66 -19.67
CA ASP A 146 7.37 -3.69 -19.27
C ASP A 146 7.15 -2.30 -19.93
N GLY A 147 8.00 -1.34 -19.55
CA GLY A 147 7.95 0.02 -20.12
C GLY A 147 8.22 0.10 -21.63
N MET A 148 8.74 -0.97 -22.26
CA MET A 148 8.95 -1.08 -23.69
C MET A 148 7.80 -1.83 -24.40
N GLY A 149 6.83 -2.34 -23.65
CA GLY A 149 5.70 -3.09 -24.17
C GLY A 149 5.99 -4.57 -24.43
N ILE A 150 7.07 -5.10 -23.85
CA ILE A 150 7.39 -6.52 -23.90
C ILE A 150 6.65 -7.23 -22.77
N GLU A 151 5.99 -8.34 -23.09
CA GLU A 151 5.27 -9.13 -22.08
C GLU A 151 6.22 -9.70 -21.05
N ILE A 152 5.90 -9.50 -19.78
CA ILE A 152 6.62 -10.04 -18.64
C ILE A 152 6.15 -11.47 -18.41
N PRO A 153 7.07 -12.45 -18.38
CA PRO A 153 6.70 -13.84 -18.13
C PRO A 153 5.97 -14.04 -16.79
N GLU A 154 5.03 -14.97 -16.76
CA GLU A 154 4.27 -15.29 -15.53
C GLU A 154 5.16 -15.76 -14.35
N SER A 155 6.38 -16.23 -14.64
CA SER A 155 7.37 -16.58 -13.62
C SER A 155 8.01 -15.38 -12.93
N GLU A 156 7.88 -14.19 -13.49
CA GLU A 156 8.50 -12.95 -12.99
C GLU A 156 7.51 -12.00 -12.32
N ILE A 157 6.20 -12.19 -12.55
CA ILE A 157 5.15 -11.41 -11.92
C ILE A 157 4.06 -12.34 -11.36
N ALA A 158 3.91 -12.32 -10.06
CA ALA A 158 2.91 -13.15 -9.39
C ALA A 158 1.50 -12.63 -9.67
N ARG A 159 0.57 -13.53 -9.97
CA ARG A 159 -0.87 -13.22 -10.10
C ARG A 159 -1.74 -14.39 -9.67
N ASP A 160 -2.98 -14.09 -9.35
CA ASP A 160 -4.05 -15.06 -9.17
C ASP A 160 -5.27 -14.66 -10.01
N ASP A 161 -6.46 -15.16 -9.66
CA ASP A 161 -7.69 -14.88 -10.41
C ASP A 161 -8.22 -13.44 -10.25
N ILE A 162 -7.67 -12.62 -9.34
CA ILE A 162 -8.20 -11.32 -8.98
C ILE A 162 -7.16 -10.19 -8.92
N ALA A 163 -5.87 -10.50 -8.83
CA ALA A 163 -4.83 -9.51 -8.60
C ALA A 163 -3.49 -9.84 -9.28
N PHE A 164 -2.71 -8.81 -9.56
CA PHE A 164 -1.26 -8.90 -9.75
C PHE A 164 -0.56 -8.49 -8.45
N TYR A 165 0.52 -9.17 -8.10
CA TYR A 165 1.28 -8.93 -6.87
C TYR A 165 2.69 -8.45 -7.16
N GLY A 166 3.14 -7.48 -6.37
CA GLY A 166 4.50 -6.97 -6.47
C GLY A 166 4.82 -6.24 -7.78
N VAL A 167 3.83 -5.61 -8.38
CA VAL A 167 3.97 -4.86 -9.64
C VAL A 167 4.80 -3.60 -9.41
N THR A 168 5.93 -3.48 -10.09
CA THR A 168 6.74 -2.25 -10.05
C THR A 168 6.11 -1.14 -10.90
N PRO A 169 6.21 0.12 -10.48
CA PRO A 169 5.73 1.26 -11.28
C PRO A 169 6.34 1.26 -12.69
N GLY A 170 5.51 1.61 -13.67
CA GLY A 170 5.89 1.57 -15.10
C GLY A 170 5.53 0.27 -15.82
N VAL A 171 5.16 -0.77 -15.09
CA VAL A 171 4.57 -1.98 -15.67
C VAL A 171 3.12 -1.71 -16.02
N ARG A 172 2.73 -2.08 -17.25
CA ARG A 172 1.33 -2.07 -17.69
C ARG A 172 0.72 -3.44 -17.44
N VAL A 173 -0.39 -3.49 -16.74
CA VAL A 173 -1.16 -4.72 -16.50
C VAL A 173 -2.44 -4.75 -17.31
N GLU A 174 -2.86 -5.93 -17.72
CA GLU A 174 -4.11 -6.15 -18.45
C GLU A 174 -5.02 -7.09 -17.69
N PHE A 175 -6.30 -6.72 -17.65
CA PHE A 175 -7.37 -7.54 -17.10
C PHE A 175 -8.38 -7.88 -18.20
N GLU A 176 -8.80 -9.13 -18.25
CA GLU A 176 -9.94 -9.56 -19.06
C GLU A 176 -11.23 -9.39 -18.28
N ILE A 177 -12.24 -8.82 -18.93
CA ILE A 177 -13.56 -8.61 -18.34
C ILE A 177 -14.54 -9.55 -18.99
N THR A 178 -15.10 -10.48 -18.22
CA THR A 178 -16.22 -11.32 -18.66
C THR A 178 -17.53 -10.64 -18.32
N PHE A 179 -18.30 -10.33 -19.35
CA PHE A 179 -19.58 -9.64 -19.22
C PHE A 179 -20.73 -10.52 -19.76
N LEU A 180 -21.81 -10.61 -18.98
CA LEU A 180 -23.04 -11.30 -19.37
C LEU A 180 -24.26 -10.60 -18.78
N ASN A 181 -25.18 -10.17 -19.66
CA ASN A 181 -26.49 -9.69 -19.20
C ASN A 181 -27.46 -10.89 -19.05
N ASP A 182 -27.53 -11.40 -17.84
CA ASP A 182 -28.52 -12.37 -17.38
C ASP A 182 -29.46 -11.79 -16.30
N VAL A 183 -29.36 -10.48 -16.08
CA VAL A 183 -30.07 -9.75 -15.02
C VAL A 183 -31.30 -9.04 -15.58
N VAL A 184 -31.17 -8.42 -16.77
CA VAL A 184 -32.22 -7.60 -17.36
C VAL A 184 -32.72 -8.24 -18.65
N PRO A 185 -34.04 -8.50 -18.74
CA PRO A 185 -34.64 -9.04 -19.98
C PRO A 185 -34.59 -8.01 -21.11
N ALA A 186 -34.55 -8.50 -22.35
CA ALA A 186 -34.59 -7.65 -23.52
C ALA A 186 -35.85 -6.76 -23.54
N ALA A 187 -35.68 -5.48 -23.82
CA ALA A 187 -36.75 -4.49 -23.95
C ALA A 187 -36.91 -4.03 -25.39
N SER A 188 -38.05 -3.45 -25.71
CA SER A 188 -38.35 -2.88 -27.05
C SER A 188 -37.62 -1.57 -27.35
N SER A 189 -37.05 -0.94 -26.32
CA SER A 189 -36.23 0.28 -26.41
C SER A 189 -34.86 0.01 -25.85
N ALA A 190 -33.87 0.77 -26.33
CA ALA A 190 -32.51 0.69 -25.83
C ALA A 190 -32.43 1.12 -24.35
N GLN A 191 -31.71 0.35 -23.55
CA GLN A 191 -31.40 0.62 -22.16
C GLN A 191 -29.89 0.59 -21.99
N ILE A 192 -29.34 1.51 -21.19
CA ILE A 192 -27.91 1.62 -20.91
C ILE A 192 -27.74 1.53 -19.39
N PHE A 193 -26.96 0.57 -18.95
CA PHE A 193 -26.59 0.36 -17.57
C PHE A 193 -25.10 0.67 -17.42
N LEU A 194 -24.74 1.47 -16.44
CA LEU A 194 -23.38 1.94 -16.25
C LEU A 194 -22.80 1.40 -14.94
N ALA A 195 -21.69 0.67 -15.05
CA ALA A 195 -20.84 0.31 -13.94
C ALA A 195 -19.45 0.92 -14.12
N LYS A 196 -18.75 1.13 -13.02
CA LYS A 196 -17.35 1.55 -13.01
C LYS A 196 -16.48 0.37 -12.60
N ILE A 197 -15.35 0.23 -13.27
CA ILE A 197 -14.25 -0.64 -12.84
C ILE A 197 -13.14 0.28 -12.33
N ILE A 198 -12.74 0.07 -11.09
CA ILE A 198 -11.74 0.88 -10.41
C ILE A 198 -10.54 -0.01 -10.16
N VAL A 199 -9.37 0.42 -10.64
CA VAL A 199 -8.09 -0.21 -10.34
C VAL A 199 -7.58 0.36 -9.01
N VAL A 200 -7.18 -0.50 -8.09
CA VAL A 200 -6.71 -0.17 -6.74
C VAL A 200 -5.42 -0.90 -6.41
#